data_64647642f78cb3764dd10c571e22a722
#
_entry.id   64647642f78cb3764dd10c571e22a722
#
_cell.length_a   1.000
_cell.length_b   1.000
_cell.length_c   1.000
_cell.angle_alpha   90.00
_cell.angle_beta   90.00
_cell.angle_gamma   90.00
#
_symmetry.space_group_name_H-M   'P 1'
#
loop_
_entity.id
_entity.type
_entity.pdbx_description
1 polymer ?
#
loop_
_entity_poly.entity_id
_entity_poly.type
_entity_poly.pdbx_seq_one_letter_code
_entity_poly.pdbx_strand_id
1 'polypeptide(L)'
;KSVMENITYISHSSYIFKGSVRDNLLMAKADARDEELWDVLKKTNLADFFEADNGLDFQIAEAGGNLSGGQKQRLALARGLLHDSRFYIFDESTSNIDVESEEVILEQIKELAKHKGVLMISHRLANVVSSDKIFVLEKGQLKEEGTHEELLAMHGTYSTLWETQQSLENMRGV
;
A
#
# COMPACT_ATOMS: atom_id res chain seq x y z
N LYS A 1 20.37 1.24 -16.37
CA LYS A 1 19.34 0.54 -15.59
C LYS A 1 18.01 1.20 -15.86
N SER A 2 16.98 0.41 -16.16
CA SER A 2 15.64 0.90 -16.45
C SER A 2 15.01 1.56 -15.22
N VAL A 3 14.15 2.56 -15.43
CA VAL A 3 13.31 3.15 -14.35
C VAL A 3 12.50 2.05 -13.67
N MET A 4 11.97 1.10 -14.44
CA MET A 4 11.16 -0.02 -13.96
C MET A 4 11.89 -0.96 -12.98
N GLU A 5 13.21 -1.04 -13.03
CA GLU A 5 14.00 -1.83 -12.08
C GLU A 5 14.19 -1.15 -10.71
N ASN A 6 13.91 0.15 -10.64
CA ASN A 6 14.15 0.96 -9.45
C ASN A 6 12.89 1.50 -8.80
N ILE A 7 11.73 1.36 -9.44
CA ILE A 7 10.45 1.87 -8.95
C ILE A 7 9.44 0.73 -8.89
N THR A 8 8.80 0.57 -7.75
CA THR A 8 7.60 -0.27 -7.57
C THR A 8 6.37 0.63 -7.46
N TYR A 9 5.38 0.38 -8.29
CA TYR A 9 4.08 1.08 -8.26
C TYR A 9 2.98 0.12 -7.78
N ILE A 10 2.28 0.50 -6.73
CA ILE A 10 1.19 -0.27 -6.13
C ILE A 10 -0.06 0.60 -6.11
N SER A 11 -1.05 0.25 -6.93
CA SER A 11 -2.33 0.97 -7.02
C SER A 11 -3.43 0.24 -6.24
N HIS A 12 -4.57 0.91 -6.02
CA HIS A 12 -5.76 0.31 -5.42
C HIS A 12 -6.34 -0.85 -6.25
N SER A 13 -6.06 -0.90 -7.56
CA SER A 13 -6.55 -1.90 -8.50
C SER A 13 -5.43 -2.80 -9.04
N SER A 14 -4.44 -3.12 -8.21
CA SER A 14 -3.35 -4.01 -8.62
C SER A 14 -3.89 -5.36 -9.11
N TYR A 15 -3.51 -5.74 -10.33
CA TYR A 15 -3.99 -6.97 -10.94
C TYR A 15 -3.34 -8.21 -10.31
N ILE A 16 -4.16 -9.19 -9.97
CA ILE A 16 -3.74 -10.50 -9.50
C ILE A 16 -4.04 -11.51 -10.60
N PHE A 17 -3.01 -12.26 -11.00
CA PHE A 17 -3.08 -13.19 -12.10
C PHE A 17 -3.64 -14.53 -11.66
N LYS A 18 -4.37 -15.20 -12.56
CA LYS A 18 -4.75 -16.59 -12.40
C LYS A 18 -3.50 -17.48 -12.35
N GLY A 19 -3.46 -18.42 -11.40
CA GLY A 19 -2.32 -19.31 -11.18
C GLY A 19 -2.08 -19.52 -9.70
N SER A 20 -0.92 -20.05 -9.33
CA SER A 20 -0.59 -20.22 -7.92
C SER A 20 -0.17 -18.91 -7.25
N VAL A 21 -0.16 -18.88 -5.91
CA VAL A 21 0.47 -17.79 -5.12
C VAL A 21 1.93 -17.67 -5.51
N ARG A 22 2.63 -18.80 -5.65
CA ARG A 22 4.02 -18.88 -6.12
C ARG A 22 4.19 -18.15 -7.46
N ASP A 23 3.37 -18.47 -8.47
CA ASP A 23 3.45 -17.85 -9.79
C ASP A 23 3.31 -16.33 -9.70
N ASN A 24 2.35 -15.85 -8.90
CA ASN A 24 2.12 -14.43 -8.70
C ASN A 24 3.31 -13.73 -8.05
N LEU A 25 3.97 -14.35 -7.09
CA LEU A 25 5.14 -13.77 -6.41
C LEU A 25 6.38 -13.81 -7.30
N LEU A 26 6.62 -14.91 -8.02
CA LEU A 26 7.77 -15.07 -8.91
C LEU A 26 7.76 -14.10 -10.11
N MET A 27 6.62 -13.49 -10.44
CA MET A 27 6.58 -12.39 -11.41
C MET A 27 7.42 -11.17 -10.96
N ALA A 28 7.54 -10.95 -9.66
CA ALA A 28 8.34 -9.86 -9.12
C ALA A 28 9.84 -10.20 -9.03
N LYS A 29 10.15 -11.48 -8.74
CA LYS A 29 11.53 -11.99 -8.63
C LYS A 29 11.54 -13.47 -9.01
N ALA A 30 11.93 -13.76 -10.25
CA ALA A 30 11.82 -15.10 -10.85
C ALA A 30 12.73 -16.16 -10.17
N ASP A 31 13.80 -15.75 -9.52
CA ASP A 31 14.78 -16.58 -8.82
C ASP A 31 14.60 -16.58 -7.30
N ALA A 32 13.48 -16.06 -6.80
CA ALA A 32 13.19 -16.04 -5.36
C ALA A 32 13.03 -17.47 -4.82
N ARG A 33 13.64 -17.72 -3.67
CA ARG A 33 13.52 -18.98 -2.94
C ARG A 33 12.23 -18.98 -2.10
N ASP A 34 11.75 -20.18 -1.75
CA ASP A 34 10.52 -20.32 -0.96
C ASP A 34 10.55 -19.55 0.37
N GLU A 35 11.73 -19.47 1.02
CA GLU A 35 11.88 -18.69 2.25
C GLU A 35 11.61 -17.20 2.03
N GLU A 36 12.01 -16.64 0.88
CA GLU A 36 11.77 -15.24 0.52
C GLU A 36 10.29 -15.00 0.21
N LEU A 37 9.61 -15.98 -0.44
CA LEU A 37 8.18 -15.93 -0.71
C LEU A 37 7.37 -15.94 0.60
N TRP A 38 7.71 -16.83 1.52
CA TRP A 38 7.07 -16.89 2.82
C TRP A 38 7.35 -15.67 3.69
N ASP A 39 8.56 -15.09 3.63
CA ASP A 39 8.89 -13.87 4.36
C ASP A 39 7.98 -12.70 3.96
N VAL A 40 7.78 -12.46 2.66
CA VAL A 40 6.87 -11.38 2.20
C VAL A 40 5.40 -11.68 2.50
N LEU A 41 4.96 -12.95 2.49
CA LEU A 41 3.61 -13.32 2.89
C LEU A 41 3.38 -13.11 4.40
N LYS A 42 4.38 -13.37 5.24
CA LYS A 42 4.33 -13.05 6.67
C LYS A 42 4.24 -11.55 6.91
N LYS A 43 5.09 -10.76 6.25
CA LYS A 43 5.07 -9.28 6.33
C LYS A 43 3.74 -8.68 5.93
N THR A 44 3.00 -9.32 5.04
CA THR A 44 1.69 -8.87 4.56
C THR A 44 0.51 -9.58 5.20
N ASN A 45 0.75 -10.33 6.29
CA ASN A 45 -0.27 -11.08 7.05
C ASN A 45 -1.13 -11.99 6.15
N LEU A 46 -0.49 -12.69 5.20
CA LEU A 46 -1.11 -13.66 4.30
C LEU A 46 -0.62 -15.09 4.49
N ALA A 47 0.44 -15.29 5.30
CA ALA A 47 1.05 -16.61 5.47
C ALA A 47 0.05 -17.65 6.00
N ASP A 48 -0.58 -17.36 7.13
CA ASP A 48 -1.53 -18.29 7.77
C ASP A 48 -2.72 -18.62 6.87
N PHE A 49 -3.21 -17.61 6.11
CA PHE A 49 -4.31 -17.80 5.17
C PHE A 49 -3.95 -18.82 4.07
N PHE A 50 -2.76 -18.71 3.50
CA PHE A 50 -2.34 -19.63 2.45
C PHE A 50 -1.86 -20.97 3.00
N GLU A 51 -1.18 -21.00 4.16
CA GLU A 51 -0.77 -22.25 4.81
C GLU A 51 -1.95 -23.17 5.11
N ALA A 52 -3.11 -22.60 5.45
CA ALA A 52 -4.34 -23.36 5.72
C ALA A 52 -4.91 -24.08 4.48
N ASP A 53 -4.51 -23.70 3.26
CA ASP A 53 -5.00 -24.28 2.00
C ASP A 53 -3.90 -24.32 0.93
N ASN A 54 -3.14 -25.39 0.86
CA ASN A 54 -2.08 -25.69 -0.11
C ASN A 54 -0.88 -24.73 -0.16
N GLY A 55 -0.75 -23.75 0.74
CA GLY A 55 0.43 -22.91 0.85
C GLY A 55 0.72 -22.08 -0.41
N LEU A 56 1.97 -22.13 -0.87
CA LEU A 56 2.40 -21.42 -2.09
C LEU A 56 1.72 -21.94 -3.37
N ASP A 57 1.17 -23.16 -3.35
CA ASP A 57 0.49 -23.78 -4.48
C ASP A 57 -1.03 -23.50 -4.48
N PHE A 58 -1.54 -22.71 -3.52
CA PHE A 58 -2.92 -22.23 -3.50
C PHE A 58 -3.28 -21.58 -4.85
N GLN A 59 -4.40 -22.05 -5.44
CA GLN A 59 -4.82 -21.61 -6.76
C GLN A 59 -5.68 -20.36 -6.68
N ILE A 60 -5.21 -19.30 -7.31
CA ILE A 60 -5.90 -18.03 -7.45
C ILE A 60 -6.71 -18.03 -8.73
N ALA A 61 -8.00 -17.72 -8.61
CA ALA A 61 -8.90 -17.59 -9.75
C ALA A 61 -8.59 -16.34 -10.59
N GLU A 62 -9.19 -16.23 -11.78
CA GLU A 62 -9.04 -15.08 -12.66
C GLU A 62 -9.30 -13.77 -11.91
N ALA A 63 -8.39 -12.80 -12.08
CA ALA A 63 -8.41 -11.50 -11.40
C ALA A 63 -8.51 -11.60 -9.86
N GLY A 64 -8.03 -12.70 -9.26
CA GLY A 64 -8.13 -12.93 -7.82
C GLY A 64 -9.56 -13.14 -7.32
N GLY A 65 -10.45 -13.71 -8.12
CA GLY A 65 -11.89 -13.81 -7.81
C GLY A 65 -12.24 -14.56 -6.53
N ASN A 66 -11.33 -15.39 -6.01
CA ASN A 66 -11.46 -16.12 -4.75
C ASN A 66 -10.72 -15.46 -3.56
N LEU A 67 -10.22 -14.23 -3.73
CA LEU A 67 -9.60 -13.44 -2.67
C LEU A 67 -10.46 -12.21 -2.34
N SER A 68 -10.46 -11.80 -1.07
CA SER A 68 -11.05 -10.52 -0.65
C SER A 68 -10.27 -9.34 -1.24
N GLY A 69 -10.86 -8.13 -1.22
CA GLY A 69 -10.19 -6.91 -1.64
C GLY A 69 -8.89 -6.65 -0.88
N GLY A 70 -8.92 -6.82 0.45
CA GLY A 70 -7.75 -6.68 1.31
C GLY A 70 -6.67 -7.73 1.02
N GLN A 71 -7.05 -9.00 0.79
CA GLN A 71 -6.10 -10.06 0.43
C GLN A 71 -5.42 -9.79 -0.91
N LYS A 72 -6.16 -9.31 -1.92
CA LYS A 72 -5.58 -8.91 -3.22
C LYS A 72 -4.56 -7.80 -3.04
N GLN A 73 -4.90 -6.79 -2.27
CA GLN A 73 -4.04 -5.63 -2.05
C GLN A 73 -2.78 -6.01 -1.25
N ARG A 74 -2.92 -6.84 -0.22
CA ARG A 74 -1.77 -7.38 0.54
C ARG A 74 -0.88 -8.29 -0.31
N LEU A 75 -1.45 -9.08 -1.24
CA LEU A 75 -0.65 -9.89 -2.17
C LEU A 75 0.09 -9.01 -3.20
N ALA A 76 -0.53 -7.94 -3.67
CA ALA A 76 0.14 -6.95 -4.53
C ALA A 76 1.30 -6.26 -3.79
N LEU A 77 1.11 -5.94 -2.50
CA LEU A 77 2.17 -5.43 -1.64
C LEU A 77 3.30 -6.45 -1.49
N ALA A 78 2.98 -7.73 -1.22
CA ALA A 78 3.98 -8.81 -1.11
C ALA A 78 4.86 -8.91 -2.37
N ARG A 79 4.27 -8.81 -3.57
CA ARG A 79 5.02 -8.73 -4.83
C ARG A 79 5.95 -7.52 -4.86
N GLY A 80 5.44 -6.36 -4.44
CA GLY A 80 6.22 -5.13 -4.38
C GLY A 80 7.41 -5.23 -3.43
N LEU A 81 7.22 -5.81 -2.24
CA LEU A 81 8.28 -6.05 -1.26
C LEU A 81 9.35 -7.02 -1.80
N LEU A 82 8.92 -8.07 -2.49
CA LEU A 82 9.83 -9.07 -3.08
C LEU A 82 10.68 -8.49 -4.21
N HIS A 83 10.15 -7.53 -4.99
CA HIS A 83 10.88 -6.83 -6.05
C HIS A 83 12.02 -5.96 -5.50
N ASP A 84 11.91 -5.50 -4.26
CA ASP A 84 12.92 -4.76 -3.50
C ASP A 84 13.48 -3.52 -4.22
N SER A 85 12.62 -2.68 -4.73
CA SER A 85 12.99 -1.42 -5.41
C SER A 85 13.61 -0.39 -4.46
N ARG A 86 14.25 0.61 -5.03
CA ARG A 86 14.78 1.76 -4.29
C ARG A 86 13.71 2.80 -3.97
N PHE A 87 12.65 2.85 -4.80
CA PHE A 87 11.56 3.82 -4.68
C PHE A 87 10.21 3.12 -4.83
N TYR A 88 9.26 3.50 -4.01
CA TYR A 88 7.90 2.95 -4.00
C TYR A 88 6.88 4.07 -4.20
N ILE A 89 5.87 3.81 -5.02
CA ILE A 89 4.71 4.67 -5.22
C ILE A 89 3.48 3.89 -4.80
N PHE A 90 2.77 4.38 -3.79
CA PHE A 90 1.50 3.86 -3.33
C PHE A 90 0.39 4.82 -3.76
N ASP A 91 -0.44 4.38 -4.70
CA ASP A 91 -1.53 5.18 -5.26
C ASP A 91 -2.87 4.64 -4.78
N GLU A 92 -3.44 5.30 -3.77
CA GLU A 92 -4.69 4.90 -3.11
C GLU A 92 -4.73 3.42 -2.69
N SER A 93 -3.59 2.86 -2.35
CA SER A 93 -3.39 1.43 -2.09
C SER A 93 -4.15 0.91 -0.87
N THR A 94 -4.70 1.80 -0.04
CA THR A 94 -5.52 1.46 1.13
C THR A 94 -7.01 1.79 0.95
N SER A 95 -7.43 2.18 -0.27
CA SER A 95 -8.82 2.53 -0.54
C SER A 95 -9.70 1.29 -0.64
N ASN A 96 -10.90 1.35 -0.04
CA ASN A 96 -11.95 0.31 -0.15
C ASN A 96 -11.55 -1.08 0.35
N ILE A 97 -10.65 -1.16 1.32
CA ILE A 97 -10.29 -2.40 2.01
C ILE A 97 -10.72 -2.35 3.48
N ASP A 98 -10.72 -3.50 4.13
CA ASP A 98 -11.00 -3.60 5.57
C ASP A 98 -9.88 -2.95 6.41
N VAL A 99 -10.21 -2.57 7.65
CA VAL A 99 -9.32 -1.85 8.56
C VAL A 99 -8.04 -2.65 8.85
N GLU A 100 -8.16 -3.96 9.06
CA GLU A 100 -7.01 -4.83 9.35
C GLU A 100 -6.03 -4.83 8.17
N SER A 101 -6.52 -4.97 6.94
CA SER A 101 -5.69 -4.93 5.74
C SER A 101 -5.04 -3.56 5.54
N GLU A 102 -5.75 -2.46 5.85
CA GLU A 102 -5.20 -1.11 5.80
C GLU A 102 -4.05 -0.94 6.79
N GLU A 103 -4.22 -1.36 8.03
CA GLU A 103 -3.18 -1.26 9.07
C GLU A 103 -1.90 -2.01 8.67
N VAL A 104 -2.02 -3.23 8.15
CA VAL A 104 -0.88 -4.03 7.66
C VAL A 104 -0.14 -3.29 6.55
N ILE A 105 -0.87 -2.73 5.58
CA ILE A 105 -0.25 -2.00 4.45
C ILE A 105 0.47 -0.75 4.95
N LEU A 106 -0.17 0.04 5.82
CA LEU A 106 0.43 1.26 6.37
C LEU A 106 1.68 0.98 7.22
N GLU A 107 1.68 -0.12 7.98
CA GLU A 107 2.85 -0.55 8.74
C GLU A 107 4.04 -0.88 7.80
N GLN A 108 3.80 -1.61 6.71
CA GLN A 108 4.83 -1.92 5.73
C GLN A 108 5.32 -0.66 4.99
N ILE A 109 4.44 0.31 4.69
CA ILE A 109 4.83 1.59 4.11
C ILE A 109 5.77 2.36 5.05
N LYS A 110 5.45 2.42 6.34
CA LYS A 110 6.30 3.07 7.36
C LYS A 110 7.66 2.37 7.50
N GLU A 111 7.69 1.04 7.44
CA GLU A 111 8.94 0.29 7.50
C GLU A 111 9.82 0.54 6.26
N LEU A 112 9.22 0.53 5.07
CA LEU A 112 9.92 0.86 3.82
C LEU A 112 10.50 2.28 3.85
N ALA A 113 9.75 3.26 4.36
CA ALA A 113 10.17 4.67 4.41
C ALA A 113 11.42 4.92 5.24
N LYS A 114 11.79 4.03 6.17
CA LYS A 114 13.04 4.12 6.92
C LYS A 114 14.30 3.97 6.06
N HIS A 115 14.19 3.29 4.91
CA HIS A 115 15.35 2.87 4.11
C HIS A 115 15.19 3.11 2.61
N LYS A 116 14.00 3.45 2.14
CA LYS A 116 13.62 3.60 0.74
C LYS A 116 12.93 4.93 0.49
N GLY A 117 12.95 5.41 -0.74
CA GLY A 117 12.08 6.52 -1.13
C GLY A 117 10.63 6.04 -1.24
N VAL A 118 9.71 6.74 -0.60
CA VAL A 118 8.28 6.40 -0.64
C VAL A 118 7.47 7.63 -1.01
N LEU A 119 6.62 7.50 -2.02
CA LEU A 119 5.57 8.45 -2.36
C LEU A 119 4.22 7.79 -2.12
N MET A 120 3.40 8.41 -1.29
CA MET A 120 2.05 7.93 -1.01
C MET A 120 1.01 8.94 -1.50
N ILE A 121 0.04 8.49 -2.28
CA ILE A 121 -1.14 9.27 -2.68
C ILE A 121 -2.32 8.72 -1.88
N SER A 122 -2.98 9.58 -1.12
CA SER A 122 -4.09 9.19 -0.25
C SER A 122 -5.14 10.29 -0.18
N HIS A 123 -6.42 9.86 -0.15
CA HIS A 123 -7.54 10.72 0.21
C HIS A 123 -7.78 10.78 1.73
N ARG A 124 -7.21 9.85 2.49
CA ARG A 124 -7.30 9.82 3.95
C ARG A 124 -6.10 10.52 4.54
N LEU A 125 -6.31 11.73 5.06
CA LEU A 125 -5.23 12.56 5.58
C LEU A 125 -4.56 11.94 6.83
N ALA A 126 -5.30 11.14 7.61
CA ALA A 126 -4.73 10.39 8.74
C ALA A 126 -3.54 9.50 8.33
N ASN A 127 -3.53 9.00 7.09
CA ASN A 127 -2.48 8.11 6.59
C ASN A 127 -1.17 8.85 6.25
N VAL A 128 -1.21 10.17 6.08
CA VAL A 128 -0.03 10.98 5.68
C VAL A 128 0.51 11.87 6.80
N VAL A 129 -0.11 11.87 7.97
CA VAL A 129 0.30 12.72 9.12
C VAL A 129 1.78 12.53 9.50
N SER A 130 2.29 11.30 9.42
CA SER A 130 3.67 10.96 9.77
C SER A 130 4.67 11.07 8.61
N SER A 131 4.27 11.65 7.48
CA SER A 131 5.15 11.83 6.32
C SER A 131 6.14 12.97 6.58
N ASP A 132 7.38 12.81 6.09
CA ASP A 132 8.42 13.85 6.17
C ASP A 132 8.00 15.12 5.42
N LYS A 133 7.21 14.95 4.35
CA LYS A 133 6.70 16.06 3.55
C LYS A 133 5.39 15.70 2.89
N ILE A 134 4.44 16.62 2.93
CA ILE A 134 3.11 16.54 2.30
C ILE A 134 3.04 17.58 1.19
N PHE A 135 2.54 17.18 0.02
CA PHE A 135 2.26 18.05 -1.11
C PHE A 135 0.74 18.10 -1.32
N VAL A 136 0.17 19.29 -1.23
CA VAL A 136 -1.28 19.52 -1.43
C VAL A 136 -1.53 20.00 -2.84
N LEU A 137 -2.27 19.20 -3.61
CA LEU A 137 -2.62 19.49 -4.99
C LEU A 137 -4.08 19.93 -5.10
N GLU A 138 -4.32 21.02 -5.78
CA GLU A 138 -5.65 21.49 -6.13
C GLU A 138 -5.71 21.87 -7.63
N LYS A 139 -6.68 21.31 -8.36
CA LYS A 139 -6.87 21.58 -9.80
C LYS A 139 -5.58 21.40 -10.63
N GLY A 140 -4.79 20.39 -10.30
CA GLY A 140 -3.54 20.07 -10.98
C GLY A 140 -2.35 20.97 -10.64
N GLN A 141 -2.47 21.82 -9.62
CA GLN A 141 -1.42 22.73 -9.18
C GLN A 141 -1.01 22.43 -7.74
N LEU A 142 0.29 22.51 -7.46
CA LEU A 142 0.81 22.48 -6.09
C LEU A 142 0.37 23.78 -5.39
N LYS A 143 -0.37 23.65 -4.28
CA LYS A 143 -0.88 24.77 -3.48
C LYS A 143 -0.09 24.98 -2.21
N GLU A 144 0.19 23.89 -1.50
CA GLU A 144 0.86 23.92 -0.22
C GLU A 144 1.84 22.75 -0.14
N GLU A 145 2.91 22.93 0.61
CA GLU A 145 3.85 21.86 0.93
C GLU A 145 4.46 22.09 2.33
N GLY A 146 4.63 21.00 3.07
CA GLY A 146 5.18 21.06 4.43
C GLY A 146 4.94 19.77 5.20
N THR A 147 5.26 19.76 6.47
CA THR A 147 4.84 18.73 7.43
C THR A 147 3.37 18.92 7.82
N HIS A 148 2.80 17.94 8.50
CA HIS A 148 1.44 18.04 9.03
C HIS A 148 1.23 19.29 9.90
N GLU A 149 2.12 19.52 10.85
CA GLU A 149 2.04 20.65 11.77
C GLU A 149 2.18 22.00 11.05
N GLU A 150 3.12 22.11 10.11
CA GLU A 150 3.31 23.33 9.31
C GLU A 150 2.07 23.66 8.50
N LEU A 151 1.48 22.66 7.83
CA LEU A 151 0.28 22.84 7.01
C LEU A 151 -0.97 23.16 7.83
N LEU A 152 -1.12 22.62 9.02
CA LEU A 152 -2.18 23.02 9.95
C LEU A 152 -2.03 24.49 10.39
N ALA A 153 -0.81 24.91 10.71
CA ALA A 153 -0.51 26.28 11.14
C ALA A 153 -0.73 27.32 10.02
N MET A 154 -0.69 26.92 8.74
CA MET A 154 -0.98 27.78 7.61
C MET A 154 -2.46 28.17 7.50
N HIS A 155 -3.38 27.41 8.11
CA HIS A 155 -4.83 27.59 7.99
C HIS A 155 -5.32 27.66 6.53
N GLY A 156 -4.72 26.85 5.66
CA GLY A 156 -4.96 26.81 4.23
C GLY A 156 -5.88 25.67 3.78
N THR A 157 -5.65 25.20 2.56
CA THR A 157 -6.41 24.09 1.95
C THR A 157 -6.27 22.79 2.77
N TYR A 158 -5.05 22.49 3.23
CA TYR A 158 -4.80 21.28 4.03
C TYR A 158 -5.57 21.28 5.35
N SER A 159 -5.51 22.37 6.12
CA SER A 159 -6.20 22.45 7.41
C SER A 159 -7.71 22.34 7.24
N THR A 160 -8.28 22.97 6.21
CA THR A 160 -9.70 22.87 5.90
C THR A 160 -10.13 21.43 5.57
N LEU A 161 -9.33 20.72 4.77
CA LEU A 161 -9.57 19.30 4.46
C LEU A 161 -9.46 18.42 5.71
N TRP A 162 -8.46 18.67 6.54
CA TRP A 162 -8.24 17.95 7.80
C TRP A 162 -9.44 18.08 8.75
N GLU A 163 -9.86 19.32 9.03
CA GLU A 163 -11.01 19.60 9.89
C GLU A 163 -12.31 18.95 9.36
N THR A 164 -12.49 18.99 8.03
CA THR A 164 -13.64 18.35 7.38
C THR A 164 -13.64 16.83 7.59
N GLN A 165 -12.50 16.17 7.37
CA GLN A 165 -12.38 14.72 7.55
C GLN A 165 -12.57 14.33 9.02
N GLN A 166 -11.96 15.04 9.95
CA GLN A 166 -12.13 14.79 11.39
C GLN A 166 -13.58 14.94 11.83
N SER A 167 -14.28 15.94 11.32
CA SER A 167 -15.70 16.13 11.63
C SER A 167 -16.56 14.97 11.12
N LEU A 168 -16.29 14.46 9.92
CA LEU A 168 -17.00 13.31 9.34
C LEU A 168 -16.70 12.01 10.09
N GLU A 169 -15.47 11.80 10.52
CA GLU A 169 -15.08 10.61 11.31
C GLU A 169 -15.75 10.62 12.67
N ASN A 170 -15.78 11.77 13.36
CA ASN A 170 -16.47 11.93 14.64
C ASN A 170 -17.99 11.69 14.54
N MET A 171 -18.63 12.06 13.42
CA MET A 171 -20.06 11.80 13.18
C MET A 171 -20.37 10.31 12.89
N ARG A 172 -19.40 9.54 12.37
CA ARG A 172 -19.57 8.10 12.09
C ARG A 172 -19.27 7.21 13.28
N GLY A 173 -18.59 7.73 14.30
CA GLY A 173 -18.22 7.03 15.53
C GLY A 173 -19.27 7.11 16.67
N VAL A 174 -20.48 7.64 16.37
CA VAL A 174 -21.63 7.70 17.31
C VAL A 174 -22.66 6.66 16.95
#